data_9a34ef48e4f78c343c64f4acda0c4481
#
_entry.id   9a34ef48e4f78c343c64f4acda0c4481
#
_cell.length_a   1.000
_cell.length_b   1.000
_cell.length_c   1.000
_cell.angle_alpha   90.00
_cell.angle_beta   90.00
_cell.angle_gamma   90.00
#
_symmetry.space_group_name_H-M   'P 1'
#
loop_
_entity.id
_entity.type
_entity.pdbx_description
1 polymer ?
#
loop_
_entity_poly.entity_id
_entity_poly.type
_entity_poly.pdbx_seq_one_letter_code
_entity_poly.pdbx_strand_id
1 'polypeptide(L)'
;MGLFGKKDAPAVDKIIAPEIQVMLLGARRVGKTSMLASMYNSFSNVAAGTNLAMSKKGGKAVDDSLEHMKTLFRSSHMINDAVPGVSDFSQTQGFDKIDFMLSIARKKEKPRVIRFVDCSGEWINNRTKEDEVGEEIEKSEVVIIAIDTVLLMEKNGRYNRLNAVQSVTEFIINNMNPDAMVNSKKMVLFVPMKCEKYYHQNNDSGSIFYQKRMTAIVDRIKEEYAQLLNFLTSPNNKKYFTVGILPVITLGGIEFDEFTIDNGKELLTEHIQYRYCEPDKFAPEFCDRPL
;
A
#
# COMPACT_ATOMS: atom_id res chain seq x y z
N MET A 1 36.09 4.87 -57.66
CA MET A 1 34.71 4.71 -57.20
C MET A 1 34.68 3.59 -56.19
N GLY A 2 34.73 3.90 -54.93
CA GLY A 2 34.71 2.90 -53.83
C GLY A 2 33.41 3.03 -53.08
N LEU A 3 32.56 2.01 -53.17
CA LEU A 3 31.33 1.85 -52.41
C LEU A 3 31.70 1.42 -50.99
N PHE A 4 31.67 2.32 -50.03
CA PHE A 4 31.65 1.98 -48.60
C PHE A 4 30.24 1.57 -48.20
N GLY A 5 29.99 0.27 -48.14
CA GLY A 5 28.80 -0.27 -47.51
C GLY A 5 28.77 0.11 -46.03
N LYS A 6 27.73 0.85 -45.59
CA LYS A 6 27.41 1.01 -44.18
C LYS A 6 27.10 -0.38 -43.63
N LYS A 7 27.98 -0.89 -42.75
CA LYS A 7 27.62 -2.00 -41.85
C LYS A 7 26.57 -1.48 -40.90
N ASP A 8 25.36 -1.99 -41.03
CA ASP A 8 24.33 -1.83 -39.99
C ASP A 8 24.88 -2.39 -38.69
N ALA A 9 24.95 -1.53 -37.67
CA ALA A 9 25.29 -1.97 -36.33
C ALA A 9 24.25 -2.99 -35.86
N PRO A 10 24.66 -4.12 -35.27
CA PRO A 10 23.71 -5.10 -34.78
C PRO A 10 22.77 -4.43 -33.78
N ALA A 11 21.46 -4.67 -33.98
CA ALA A 11 20.43 -4.23 -33.06
C ALA A 11 20.84 -4.72 -31.65
N VAL A 12 21.14 -3.77 -30.77
CA VAL A 12 21.37 -4.08 -29.36
C VAL A 12 20.05 -4.61 -28.83
N ASP A 13 19.98 -5.92 -28.60
CA ASP A 13 18.86 -6.52 -27.91
C ASP A 13 18.60 -5.69 -26.66
N LYS A 14 17.44 -5.05 -26.63
CA LYS A 14 16.96 -4.37 -25.41
C LYS A 14 16.73 -5.46 -24.38
N ILE A 15 17.75 -5.77 -23.60
CA ILE A 15 17.60 -6.64 -22.43
C ILE A 15 16.57 -5.91 -21.54
N ILE A 16 15.36 -6.42 -21.51
CA ILE A 16 14.29 -5.91 -20.66
C ILE A 16 14.75 -6.16 -19.22
N ALA A 17 14.77 -5.09 -18.42
CA ALA A 17 15.03 -5.26 -16.99
C ALA A 17 13.88 -6.11 -16.38
N PRO A 18 14.17 -7.04 -15.46
CA PRO A 18 13.11 -7.78 -14.80
C PRO A 18 12.18 -6.78 -14.09
N GLU A 19 10.92 -6.84 -14.45
CA GLU A 19 9.87 -5.97 -13.94
C GLU A 19 8.90 -6.84 -13.12
N ILE A 20 8.58 -6.38 -11.91
CA ILE A 20 7.53 -6.95 -11.08
C ILE A 20 6.42 -5.91 -11.01
N GLN A 21 5.21 -6.27 -11.39
CA GLN A 21 4.06 -5.39 -11.26
C GLN A 21 3.29 -5.68 -9.97
N VAL A 22 2.99 -4.62 -9.24
CA VAL A 22 2.29 -4.65 -7.95
C VAL A 22 1.02 -3.80 -8.08
N MET A 23 -0.14 -4.42 -7.98
CA MET A 23 -1.43 -3.73 -7.99
C MET A 23 -1.83 -3.34 -6.57
N LEU A 24 -2.23 -2.07 -6.36
CA LEU A 24 -2.78 -1.60 -5.09
C LEU A 24 -4.30 -1.46 -5.20
N LEU A 25 -5.02 -2.28 -4.45
CA LEU A 25 -6.46 -2.23 -4.31
C LEU A 25 -6.86 -1.70 -2.93
N GLY A 26 -8.00 -1.08 -2.85
CA GLY A 26 -8.58 -0.62 -1.59
C GLY A 26 -9.46 0.60 -1.80
N ALA A 27 -10.34 0.84 -0.85
CA ALA A 27 -11.29 1.92 -0.88
C ALA A 27 -10.62 3.31 -0.99
N ARG A 28 -11.43 4.30 -1.28
CA ARG A 28 -10.98 5.70 -1.27
C ARG A 28 -10.47 6.09 0.13
N ARG A 29 -9.38 6.85 0.20
CA ARG A 29 -8.79 7.42 1.42
C ARG A 29 -8.28 6.42 2.46
N VAL A 30 -8.13 5.15 2.10
CA VAL A 30 -7.47 4.19 3.02
C VAL A 30 -5.98 4.48 3.22
N GLY A 31 -5.33 5.24 2.30
CA GLY A 31 -3.92 5.66 2.42
C GLY A 31 -2.95 4.95 1.47
N LYS A 32 -3.40 4.39 0.35
CA LYS A 32 -2.54 3.71 -0.64
C LYS A 32 -1.35 4.55 -1.07
N THR A 33 -1.61 5.77 -1.54
CA THR A 33 -0.57 6.70 -2.01
C THR A 33 0.38 7.11 -0.87
N SER A 34 -0.15 7.31 0.35
CA SER A 34 0.67 7.61 1.54
C SER A 34 1.56 6.43 1.92
N MET A 35 1.08 5.19 1.80
CA MET A 35 1.89 4.00 2.02
C MET A 35 3.04 3.92 1.01
N LEU A 36 2.79 4.16 -0.29
CA LEU A 36 3.84 4.19 -1.30
C LEU A 36 4.89 5.28 -1.02
N ALA A 37 4.44 6.45 -0.56
CA ALA A 37 5.32 7.55 -0.19
C ALA A 37 6.21 7.18 1.01
N SER A 38 5.64 6.57 2.05
CA SER A 38 6.36 6.08 3.22
C SER A 38 7.31 4.93 2.85
N MET A 39 6.89 4.02 1.99
CA MET A 39 7.71 2.94 1.44
C MET A 39 8.92 3.50 0.69
N TYR A 40 8.72 4.45 -0.22
CA TYR A 40 9.80 5.09 -0.95
C TYR A 40 10.79 5.79 -0.01
N ASN A 41 10.30 6.50 1.00
CA ASN A 41 11.13 7.15 2.01
C ASN A 41 11.96 6.14 2.81
N SER A 42 11.34 5.06 3.28
CA SER A 42 12.02 4.00 4.05
C SER A 42 13.11 3.32 3.23
N PHE A 43 12.81 2.95 1.98
CA PHE A 43 13.80 2.35 1.08
C PHE A 43 14.95 3.29 0.73
N SER A 44 14.67 4.56 0.50
CA SER A 44 15.71 5.54 0.23
C SER A 44 16.69 5.66 1.40
N ASN A 45 16.18 5.61 2.64
CA ASN A 45 16.99 5.63 3.85
C ASN A 45 17.85 4.37 4.00
N VAL A 46 17.27 3.18 3.76
CA VAL A 46 18.02 1.90 3.78
C VAL A 46 19.08 1.88 2.68
N ALA A 47 18.74 2.32 1.47
CA ALA A 47 19.66 2.38 0.35
C ALA A 47 20.86 3.30 0.64
N ALA A 48 20.66 4.44 1.32
CA ALA A 48 21.73 5.38 1.67
C ALA A 48 22.82 4.75 2.56
N GLY A 49 22.48 3.71 3.37
CA GLY A 49 23.42 2.96 4.20
C GLY A 49 24.07 1.75 3.53
N THR A 50 23.77 1.49 2.27
CA THR A 50 24.21 0.29 1.54
C THR A 50 24.82 0.62 0.18
N ASN A 51 25.20 -0.41 -0.58
CA ASN A 51 25.61 -0.25 -1.98
C ASN A 51 24.42 -0.24 -2.97
N LEU A 52 23.20 -0.07 -2.47
CA LEU A 52 22.02 0.05 -3.31
C LEU A 52 21.74 1.52 -3.63
N ALA A 53 21.24 1.78 -4.82
CA ALA A 53 20.69 3.06 -5.20
C ALA A 53 19.24 2.86 -5.62
N MET A 54 18.38 3.70 -5.07
CA MET A 54 16.97 3.71 -5.42
C MET A 54 16.63 5.00 -6.14
N SER A 55 15.86 4.88 -7.19
CA SER A 55 15.27 6.01 -7.90
C SER A 55 13.81 5.71 -8.23
N LYS A 56 13.06 6.74 -8.53
CA LYS A 56 11.63 6.65 -8.85
C LYS A 56 11.35 7.33 -10.18
N LYS A 57 10.41 6.75 -10.96
CA LYS A 57 9.88 7.36 -12.17
C LYS A 57 8.35 7.37 -12.09
N GLY A 58 7.73 8.52 -12.38
CA GLY A 58 6.29 8.73 -12.22
C GLY A 58 5.89 9.00 -10.76
N GLY A 59 4.59 9.00 -10.48
CA GLY A 59 4.04 9.13 -9.14
C GLY A 59 4.21 10.51 -8.53
N LYS A 60 3.78 11.56 -9.22
CA LYS A 60 3.73 12.91 -8.62
C LYS A 60 2.91 12.92 -7.33
N ALA A 61 1.80 12.19 -7.30
CA ALA A 61 0.96 12.08 -6.11
C ALA A 61 1.72 11.48 -4.90
N VAL A 62 2.68 10.59 -5.15
CA VAL A 62 3.56 10.03 -4.11
C VAL A 62 4.50 11.10 -3.56
N ASP A 63 5.07 11.97 -4.41
CA ASP A 63 5.94 13.06 -3.97
C ASP A 63 5.15 14.10 -3.17
N ASP A 64 4.00 14.51 -3.69
CA ASP A 64 3.11 15.45 -3.02
C ASP A 64 2.64 14.89 -1.67
N SER A 65 2.31 13.60 -1.60
CA SER A 65 1.94 12.92 -0.36
C SER A 65 3.09 12.87 0.64
N LEU A 66 4.31 12.55 0.20
CA LEU A 66 5.49 12.52 1.07
C LEU A 66 5.82 13.90 1.64
N GLU A 67 5.75 14.93 0.81
CA GLU A 67 5.99 16.32 1.26
C GLU A 67 4.91 16.78 2.22
N HIS A 68 3.63 16.45 1.94
CA HIS A 68 2.54 16.75 2.85
C HIS A 68 2.71 16.04 4.20
N MET A 69 3.02 14.73 4.21
CA MET A 69 3.29 13.98 5.44
C MET A 69 4.42 14.60 6.24
N LYS A 70 5.55 14.96 5.61
CA LYS A 70 6.66 15.63 6.29
C LYS A 70 6.28 17.01 6.83
N THR A 71 5.40 17.72 6.14
CA THR A 71 4.94 19.04 6.56
C THR A 71 4.13 18.99 7.86
N LEU A 72 3.37 17.91 8.08
CA LEU A 72 2.64 17.72 9.34
C LEU A 72 3.57 17.71 10.57
N PHE A 73 4.84 17.34 10.40
CA PHE A 73 5.83 17.26 11.49
C PHE A 73 6.83 18.45 11.51
N ARG A 74 6.69 19.43 10.61
CA ARG A 74 7.63 20.59 10.56
C ARG A 74 7.36 21.66 11.60
N SER A 75 6.13 21.73 12.10
CA SER A 75 5.74 22.69 13.13
C SER A 75 5.96 22.06 14.50
N SER A 76 6.26 22.91 15.50
CA SER A 76 6.33 22.43 16.88
C SER A 76 4.92 22.11 17.39
N HIS A 77 4.69 20.87 17.72
CA HIS A 77 3.44 20.37 18.28
C HIS A 77 3.69 19.72 19.63
N MET A 78 2.66 19.66 20.45
CA MET A 78 2.70 18.92 21.71
C MET A 78 2.00 17.55 21.55
N ILE A 79 2.34 16.63 22.43
CA ILE A 79 1.63 15.35 22.50
C ILE A 79 0.14 15.63 22.76
N ASN A 80 -0.72 14.94 22.05
CA ASN A 80 -2.18 15.10 22.02
C ASN A 80 -2.71 16.33 21.29
N ASP A 81 -1.88 17.16 20.68
CA ASP A 81 -2.39 18.19 19.79
C ASP A 81 -3.15 17.55 18.63
N ALA A 82 -4.25 18.18 18.21
CA ALA A 82 -5.00 17.75 17.05
C ALA A 82 -4.18 17.95 15.76
N VAL A 83 -4.26 17.00 14.83
CA VAL A 83 -3.55 17.08 13.55
C VAL A 83 -4.43 17.75 12.52
N PRO A 84 -4.10 18.96 12.03
CA PRO A 84 -4.84 19.61 10.97
C PRO A 84 -4.55 18.97 9.62
N GLY A 85 -5.52 19.01 8.70
CA GLY A 85 -5.29 18.73 7.29
C GLY A 85 -4.99 17.26 6.92
N VAL A 86 -5.27 16.30 7.81
CA VAL A 86 -5.14 14.87 7.45
C VAL A 86 -6.11 14.47 6.33
N SER A 87 -7.20 15.22 6.15
CA SER A 87 -8.15 15.05 5.04
C SER A 87 -7.65 15.57 3.69
N ASP A 88 -6.60 16.37 3.67
CA ASP A 88 -6.17 17.16 2.50
C ASP A 88 -5.23 16.40 1.56
N PHE A 89 -4.98 15.12 1.84
CA PHE A 89 -4.21 14.30 0.92
C PHE A 89 -4.88 14.19 -0.45
N SER A 90 -4.10 14.39 -1.49
CA SER A 90 -4.56 14.28 -2.88
C SER A 90 -5.13 12.88 -3.15
N GLN A 91 -6.17 12.85 -3.97
CA GLN A 91 -6.82 11.59 -4.34
C GLN A 91 -6.27 11.10 -5.68
N THR A 92 -6.03 9.80 -5.77
CA THR A 92 -5.67 9.15 -7.03
C THR A 92 -6.90 9.17 -7.95
N GLN A 93 -6.73 9.78 -9.13
CA GLN A 93 -7.74 9.76 -10.18
C GLN A 93 -7.28 8.80 -11.27
N GLY A 94 -7.98 7.68 -11.44
CA GLY A 94 -7.60 6.66 -12.40
C GLY A 94 -6.53 5.70 -11.90
N PHE A 95 -5.61 5.32 -12.79
CA PHE A 95 -4.38 4.60 -12.45
C PHE A 95 -3.20 5.56 -12.38
N ASP A 96 -2.42 5.50 -11.30
CA ASP A 96 -1.09 6.10 -11.24
C ASP A 96 -0.04 4.98 -11.25
N LYS A 97 0.84 4.99 -12.27
CA LYS A 97 1.90 3.99 -12.43
C LYS A 97 3.23 4.58 -11.99
N ILE A 98 3.82 3.93 -10.99
CA ILE A 98 5.03 4.40 -10.33
C ILE A 98 6.09 3.30 -10.40
N ASP A 99 7.22 3.58 -11.02
CA ASP A 99 8.33 2.64 -11.10
C ASP A 99 9.36 2.95 -9.99
N PHE A 100 9.57 2.00 -9.09
CA PHE A 100 10.70 2.00 -8.17
C PHE A 100 11.85 1.22 -8.82
N MET A 101 12.97 1.88 -9.03
CA MET A 101 14.12 1.32 -9.72
C MET A 101 15.25 1.08 -8.72
N LEU A 102 15.61 -0.17 -8.52
CA LEU A 102 16.69 -0.62 -7.66
C LEU A 102 17.93 -0.97 -8.49
N SER A 103 19.05 -0.34 -8.21
CA SER A 103 20.35 -0.61 -8.84
C SER A 103 21.42 -0.82 -7.78
N ILE A 104 22.48 -1.58 -8.14
CA ILE A 104 23.67 -1.70 -7.29
C ILE A 104 24.59 -0.56 -7.65
N ALA A 105 24.93 0.29 -6.66
CA ALA A 105 25.82 1.41 -6.86
C ALA A 105 27.16 0.92 -7.45
N ARG A 106 27.67 1.65 -8.46
CA ARG A 106 28.93 1.36 -9.17
C ARG A 106 28.92 0.12 -10.08
N LYS A 107 27.82 -0.62 -10.20
CA LYS A 107 27.66 -1.67 -11.20
C LYS A 107 26.91 -1.14 -12.42
N LYS A 108 27.37 -1.52 -13.63
CA LYS A 108 26.69 -1.18 -14.91
C LYS A 108 25.51 -2.13 -15.20
N GLU A 109 24.97 -2.77 -14.19
CA GLU A 109 23.81 -3.64 -14.33
C GLU A 109 22.53 -2.79 -14.47
N LYS A 110 21.57 -3.30 -15.24
CA LYS A 110 20.28 -2.63 -15.37
C LYS A 110 19.55 -2.68 -14.03
N PRO A 111 18.84 -1.59 -13.66
CA PRO A 111 18.04 -1.58 -12.43
C PRO A 111 16.93 -2.63 -12.51
N ARG A 112 16.60 -3.24 -11.39
CA ARG A 112 15.35 -3.99 -11.24
C ARG A 112 14.23 -3.00 -11.05
N VAL A 113 13.12 -3.23 -11.72
CA VAL A 113 11.96 -2.34 -11.68
C VAL A 113 10.82 -3.03 -10.93
N ILE A 114 10.29 -2.34 -9.92
CA ILE A 114 9.03 -2.70 -9.29
C ILE A 114 8.04 -1.63 -9.71
N ARG A 115 7.05 -2.02 -10.51
CA ARG A 115 5.99 -1.12 -10.98
C ARG A 115 4.80 -1.22 -10.07
N PHE A 116 4.49 -0.16 -9.37
CA PHE A 116 3.24 -0.02 -8.63
C PHE A 116 2.16 0.57 -9.53
N VAL A 117 0.97 -0.01 -9.45
CA VAL A 117 -0.25 0.48 -10.09
C VAL A 117 -1.21 0.88 -8.98
N ASP A 118 -1.25 2.17 -8.65
CA ASP A 118 -2.20 2.72 -7.66
C ASP A 118 -3.54 3.00 -8.34
N CYS A 119 -4.56 2.25 -7.95
CA CYS A 119 -5.90 2.34 -8.50
C CYS A 119 -6.78 3.32 -7.71
N SER A 120 -7.60 4.09 -8.41
CA SER A 120 -8.60 4.94 -7.76
C SER A 120 -9.52 4.14 -6.85
N GLY A 121 -9.60 4.53 -5.58
CA GLY A 121 -10.51 3.89 -4.63
C GLY A 121 -11.98 4.11 -4.96
N GLU A 122 -12.31 5.14 -5.74
CA GLU A 122 -13.70 5.38 -6.21
C GLU A 122 -14.17 4.27 -7.16
N TRP A 123 -13.27 3.76 -8.00
CA TRP A 123 -13.61 2.66 -8.90
C TRP A 123 -13.94 1.39 -8.12
N ILE A 124 -13.22 1.15 -7.02
CA ILE A 124 -13.50 0.03 -6.12
C ILE A 124 -14.83 0.23 -5.38
N ASN A 125 -15.07 1.42 -4.83
CA ASN A 125 -16.29 1.71 -4.08
C ASN A 125 -17.53 1.63 -4.94
N ASN A 126 -17.47 2.18 -6.15
CA ASN A 126 -18.61 2.31 -7.05
C ASN A 126 -18.72 1.17 -8.08
N ARG A 127 -17.77 0.21 -8.04
CA ARG A 127 -17.68 -0.91 -8.98
C ARG A 127 -17.71 -0.44 -10.43
N THR A 128 -16.94 0.59 -10.71
CA THR A 128 -16.75 1.12 -12.05
C THR A 128 -15.40 0.67 -12.62
N LYS A 129 -15.28 0.61 -13.94
CA LYS A 129 -14.03 0.23 -14.61
C LYS A 129 -13.56 -1.20 -14.27
N GLU A 130 -14.51 -2.13 -14.08
CA GLU A 130 -14.20 -3.50 -13.66
C GLU A 130 -13.25 -4.19 -14.63
N ASP A 131 -13.46 -4.05 -15.95
CA ASP A 131 -12.58 -4.66 -16.95
C ASP A 131 -11.15 -4.11 -16.90
N GLU A 132 -11.00 -2.77 -16.79
CA GLU A 132 -9.70 -2.11 -16.75
C GLU A 132 -8.92 -2.51 -15.46
N VAL A 133 -9.61 -2.57 -14.32
CA VAL A 133 -9.03 -3.01 -13.05
C VAL A 133 -8.67 -4.49 -13.12
N GLY A 134 -9.54 -5.31 -13.69
CA GLY A 134 -9.32 -6.73 -13.91
C GLY A 134 -8.07 -7.02 -14.71
N GLU A 135 -7.87 -6.32 -15.84
CA GLU A 135 -6.66 -6.45 -16.65
C GLU A 135 -5.37 -6.12 -15.89
N GLU A 136 -5.39 -5.09 -15.04
CA GLU A 136 -4.20 -4.75 -14.25
C GLU A 136 -3.98 -5.77 -13.11
N ILE A 137 -5.05 -6.36 -12.54
CA ILE A 137 -4.93 -7.48 -11.58
C ILE A 137 -4.31 -8.71 -12.25
N GLU A 138 -4.75 -9.05 -13.47
CA GLU A 138 -4.20 -10.19 -14.20
C GLU A 138 -2.71 -10.02 -14.53
N LYS A 139 -2.28 -8.81 -14.90
CA LYS A 139 -0.88 -8.49 -15.23
C LYS A 139 0.03 -8.46 -14.00
N SER A 140 -0.52 -8.33 -12.80
CA SER A 140 0.28 -8.12 -11.58
C SER A 140 0.69 -9.44 -10.94
N GLU A 141 1.96 -9.55 -10.55
CA GLU A 141 2.48 -10.67 -9.75
C GLU A 141 2.09 -10.54 -8.28
N VAL A 142 1.91 -9.30 -7.82
CA VAL A 142 1.54 -8.98 -6.43
C VAL A 142 0.29 -8.11 -6.42
N VAL A 143 -0.66 -8.46 -5.57
CA VAL A 143 -1.83 -7.62 -5.28
C VAL A 143 -1.82 -7.25 -3.82
N ILE A 144 -1.75 -5.95 -3.53
CA ILE A 144 -1.84 -5.39 -2.20
C ILE A 144 -3.26 -4.92 -1.95
N ILE A 145 -3.89 -5.44 -0.92
CA ILE A 145 -5.20 -5.01 -0.42
C ILE A 145 -4.96 -4.07 0.76
N ALA A 146 -5.12 -2.79 0.51
CA ALA A 146 -4.97 -1.74 1.49
C ALA A 146 -6.22 -1.61 2.37
N ILE A 147 -6.06 -1.67 3.69
CA ILE A 147 -7.14 -1.70 4.67
C ILE A 147 -6.92 -0.57 5.68
N ASP A 148 -7.93 0.26 5.90
CA ASP A 148 -7.91 1.23 6.99
C ASP A 148 -8.21 0.54 8.32
N THR A 149 -7.19 0.43 9.18
CA THR A 149 -7.29 -0.27 10.46
C THR A 149 -8.23 0.43 11.44
N VAL A 150 -8.34 1.76 11.36
CA VAL A 150 -9.27 2.52 12.21
C VAL A 150 -10.72 2.13 11.90
N LEU A 151 -11.08 2.05 10.62
CA LEU A 151 -12.41 1.63 10.18
C LEU A 151 -12.69 0.15 10.52
N LEU A 152 -11.64 -0.69 10.45
CA LEU A 152 -11.72 -2.11 10.75
C LEU A 152 -11.95 -2.39 12.24
N MET A 153 -11.27 -1.65 13.13
CA MET A 153 -11.17 -2.00 14.55
C MET A 153 -12.06 -1.14 15.46
N GLU A 154 -12.15 0.17 15.18
CA GLU A 154 -12.83 1.10 16.08
C GLU A 154 -14.36 0.91 16.07
N LYS A 155 -14.98 1.18 17.23
CA LYS A 155 -16.42 0.94 17.42
C LYS A 155 -16.85 -0.47 17.00
N ASN A 156 -15.99 -1.45 17.26
CA ASN A 156 -16.19 -2.86 16.88
C ASN A 156 -16.42 -3.06 15.36
N GLY A 157 -15.71 -2.32 14.53
CA GLY A 157 -15.78 -2.44 13.08
C GLY A 157 -17.06 -1.86 12.45
N ARG A 158 -17.80 -1.03 13.20
CA ARG A 158 -19.06 -0.42 12.72
C ARG A 158 -18.91 0.26 11.35
N TYR A 159 -17.75 0.81 11.05
CA TYR A 159 -17.48 1.54 9.83
C TYR A 159 -16.69 0.74 8.79
N ASN A 160 -16.46 -0.55 9.04
CA ASN A 160 -15.64 -1.40 8.15
C ASN A 160 -16.18 -1.52 6.72
N ARG A 161 -17.50 -1.29 6.51
CA ARG A 161 -18.06 -1.20 5.15
C ARG A 161 -17.33 -0.19 4.25
N LEU A 162 -16.73 0.86 4.85
CA LEU A 162 -15.96 1.88 4.11
C LEU A 162 -14.60 1.37 3.61
N ASN A 163 -14.14 0.20 4.07
CA ASN A 163 -13.01 -0.52 3.47
C ASN A 163 -13.38 -1.24 2.17
N ALA A 164 -14.65 -1.19 1.75
CA ALA A 164 -15.16 -1.81 0.53
C ALA A 164 -14.83 -3.32 0.43
N VAL A 165 -14.90 -4.04 1.55
CA VAL A 165 -14.49 -5.46 1.68
C VAL A 165 -15.12 -6.33 0.60
N GLN A 166 -16.44 -6.19 0.39
CA GLN A 166 -17.17 -6.97 -0.61
C GLN A 166 -16.69 -6.66 -2.03
N SER A 167 -16.58 -5.37 -2.38
CA SER A 167 -16.14 -4.96 -3.73
C SER A 167 -14.73 -5.47 -4.02
N VAL A 168 -13.78 -5.30 -3.09
CA VAL A 168 -12.41 -5.81 -3.23
C VAL A 168 -12.41 -7.33 -3.40
N THR A 169 -13.20 -8.04 -2.61
CA THR A 169 -13.32 -9.50 -2.67
C THR A 169 -13.80 -9.95 -4.05
N GLU A 170 -14.87 -9.34 -4.56
CA GLU A 170 -15.44 -9.68 -5.85
C GLU A 170 -14.50 -9.33 -7.02
N PHE A 171 -13.84 -8.16 -6.98
CA PHE A 171 -12.82 -7.81 -7.98
C PHE A 171 -11.73 -8.87 -8.07
N ILE A 172 -11.23 -9.34 -6.95
CA ILE A 172 -10.16 -10.34 -6.93
C ILE A 172 -10.66 -11.69 -7.39
N ILE A 173 -11.78 -12.17 -6.87
CA ILE A 173 -12.33 -13.49 -7.22
C ILE A 173 -12.67 -13.56 -8.72
N ASN A 174 -13.26 -12.50 -9.27
CA ASN A 174 -13.67 -12.48 -10.66
C ASN A 174 -12.50 -12.37 -11.65
N ASN A 175 -11.39 -11.75 -11.24
CA ASN A 175 -10.25 -11.46 -12.13
C ASN A 175 -8.99 -12.29 -11.84
N MET A 176 -9.01 -13.16 -10.83
CA MET A 176 -7.94 -14.10 -10.58
C MET A 176 -8.39 -15.53 -10.97
N ASN A 177 -8.32 -15.82 -12.26
CA ASN A 177 -8.65 -17.17 -12.76
C ASN A 177 -7.46 -18.12 -12.52
N PRO A 178 -7.57 -19.10 -11.60
CA PRO A 178 -6.51 -20.06 -11.34
C PRO A 178 -6.10 -20.88 -12.58
N ASP A 179 -7.04 -21.17 -13.48
CA ASP A 179 -6.78 -22.00 -14.67
C ASP A 179 -5.89 -21.27 -15.69
N ALA A 180 -5.92 -19.93 -15.71
CA ALA A 180 -5.02 -19.11 -16.54
C ALA A 180 -3.60 -18.99 -15.95
N MET A 181 -3.39 -19.42 -14.69
CA MET A 181 -2.15 -19.22 -13.92
C MET A 181 -1.23 -20.45 -13.91
N VAL A 182 -1.27 -21.29 -14.94
CA VAL A 182 -0.59 -22.60 -14.97
C VAL A 182 0.91 -22.54 -14.65
N ASN A 183 1.58 -21.41 -14.85
CA ASN A 183 3.03 -21.26 -14.64
C ASN A 183 3.43 -20.05 -13.77
N SER A 184 2.48 -19.33 -13.17
CA SER A 184 2.78 -18.15 -12.34
C SER A 184 2.06 -18.24 -11.00
N LYS A 185 2.78 -17.91 -9.91
CA LYS A 185 2.17 -17.73 -8.61
C LYS A 185 1.95 -16.23 -8.38
N LYS A 186 0.79 -15.88 -7.86
CA LYS A 186 0.51 -14.51 -7.41
C LYS A 186 0.61 -14.41 -5.90
N MET A 187 1.11 -13.27 -5.43
CA MET A 187 1.10 -12.94 -4.02
C MET A 187 -0.06 -11.98 -3.74
N VAL A 188 -0.85 -12.28 -2.73
CA VAL A 188 -1.93 -11.42 -2.25
C VAL A 188 -1.61 -10.99 -0.82
N LEU A 189 -1.40 -9.69 -0.62
CA LEU A 189 -1.02 -9.11 0.66
C LEU A 189 -2.15 -8.25 1.19
N PHE A 190 -2.66 -8.60 2.36
CA PHE A 190 -3.54 -7.75 3.14
C PHE A 190 -2.67 -6.80 3.96
N VAL A 191 -2.78 -5.51 3.71
CA VAL A 191 -1.95 -4.50 4.35
C VAL A 191 -2.83 -3.55 5.16
N PRO A 192 -3.07 -3.87 6.44
CA PRO A 192 -3.70 -2.92 7.35
C PRO A 192 -2.74 -1.76 7.59
N MET A 193 -3.25 -0.56 7.34
CA MET A 193 -2.53 0.72 7.46
C MET A 193 -3.10 1.53 8.62
N LYS A 194 -2.40 2.60 9.01
CA LYS A 194 -2.79 3.46 10.14
C LYS A 194 -2.86 2.65 11.46
N CYS A 195 -1.86 1.79 11.65
CA CYS A 195 -1.78 0.92 12.84
C CYS A 195 -1.18 1.62 14.06
N GLU A 196 -0.84 2.91 13.98
CA GLU A 196 -0.12 3.68 14.99
C GLU A 196 -0.74 3.54 16.37
N LYS A 197 -2.06 3.79 16.51
CA LYS A 197 -2.79 3.64 17.77
C LYS A 197 -2.63 2.26 18.42
N TYR A 198 -2.55 1.22 17.60
CA TYR A 198 -2.45 -0.17 18.08
C TYR A 198 -1.01 -0.56 18.38
N TYR A 199 -0.04 0.22 17.88
CA TYR A 199 1.38 0.03 18.10
C TYR A 199 1.88 0.78 19.34
N HIS A 200 1.53 2.07 19.50
CA HIS A 200 2.07 2.95 20.51
C HIS A 200 1.41 2.83 21.89
N GLN A 201 0.20 2.29 21.98
CA GLN A 201 -0.52 2.22 23.26
C GLN A 201 0.12 1.35 24.36
N ASN A 202 1.39 0.98 24.22
CA ASN A 202 2.13 0.27 25.24
C ASN A 202 3.58 0.73 25.31
N ASN A 203 3.82 1.80 26.06
CA ASN A 203 5.14 2.15 26.57
C ASN A 203 5.67 1.17 27.64
N ASP A 204 4.93 0.11 27.96
CA ASP A 204 5.44 -0.97 28.79
C ASP A 204 6.15 -1.98 27.89
N SER A 205 7.44 -1.81 27.89
CA SER A 205 8.49 -2.76 27.55
C SER A 205 7.99 -4.17 27.17
N GLY A 206 7.77 -4.41 25.96
CA GLY A 206 7.85 -5.75 25.54
C GLY A 206 6.58 -6.37 25.02
N SER A 207 6.60 -6.38 23.77
CA SER A 207 6.30 -7.55 22.97
C SER A 207 4.93 -8.24 23.13
N ILE A 208 4.46 -8.51 24.35
CA ILE A 208 3.26 -9.33 24.56
C ILE A 208 1.97 -8.57 24.22
N PHE A 209 1.85 -7.31 24.58
CA PHE A 209 0.66 -6.51 24.29
C PHE A 209 0.63 -6.01 22.84
N TYR A 210 1.77 -5.69 22.28
CA TYR A 210 1.95 -5.42 20.85
C TYR A 210 1.50 -6.63 20.01
N GLN A 211 2.02 -7.80 20.34
CA GLN A 211 1.62 -9.05 19.67
C GLN A 211 0.12 -9.31 19.78
N LYS A 212 -0.49 -9.10 20.95
CA LYS A 212 -1.95 -9.29 21.13
C LYS A 212 -2.80 -8.36 20.27
N ARG A 213 -2.41 -7.08 20.11
CA ARG A 213 -3.21 -6.13 19.32
C ARG A 213 -3.02 -6.31 17.84
N MET A 214 -1.80 -6.58 17.39
CA MET A 214 -1.55 -6.93 15.98
C MET A 214 -2.22 -8.26 15.64
N THR A 215 -2.25 -9.21 16.57
CA THR A 215 -3.02 -10.45 16.42
C THR A 215 -4.51 -10.15 16.27
N ALA A 216 -5.06 -9.23 17.05
CA ALA A 216 -6.47 -8.83 16.93
C ALA A 216 -6.80 -8.22 15.56
N ILE A 217 -5.90 -7.39 15.00
CA ILE A 217 -6.06 -6.88 13.63
C ILE A 217 -6.05 -8.03 12.62
N VAL A 218 -5.09 -8.93 12.75
CA VAL A 218 -4.97 -10.11 11.86
C VAL A 218 -6.21 -10.98 11.94
N ASP A 219 -6.71 -11.25 13.14
CA ASP A 219 -7.90 -12.08 13.34
C ASP A 219 -9.15 -11.39 12.79
N ARG A 220 -9.27 -10.07 12.97
CA ARG A 220 -10.37 -9.31 12.37
C ARG A 220 -10.33 -9.33 10.84
N ILE A 221 -9.15 -9.25 10.22
CA ILE A 221 -9.01 -9.41 8.76
C ILE A 221 -9.44 -10.80 8.33
N LYS A 222 -9.07 -11.85 9.07
CA LYS A 222 -9.50 -13.23 8.75
C LYS A 222 -11.02 -13.38 8.81
N GLU A 223 -11.68 -12.72 9.73
CA GLU A 223 -13.14 -12.71 9.83
C GLU A 223 -13.78 -11.95 8.67
N GLU A 224 -13.40 -10.70 8.47
CA GLU A 224 -14.04 -9.79 7.51
C GLU A 224 -13.77 -10.19 6.04
N TYR A 225 -12.57 -10.72 5.75
CA TYR A 225 -12.17 -11.18 4.41
C TYR A 225 -12.24 -12.71 4.28
N ALA A 226 -13.03 -13.38 5.10
CA ALA A 226 -13.11 -14.87 5.12
C ALA A 226 -13.43 -15.46 3.75
N GLN A 227 -14.34 -14.86 2.98
CA GLN A 227 -14.70 -15.33 1.64
C GLN A 227 -13.49 -15.31 0.70
N LEU A 228 -12.74 -14.20 0.66
CA LEU A 228 -11.55 -14.07 -0.17
C LEU A 228 -10.43 -14.99 0.30
N LEU A 229 -10.18 -15.07 1.59
CA LEU A 229 -9.17 -15.96 2.16
C LEU A 229 -9.47 -17.42 1.85
N ASN A 230 -10.74 -17.86 2.00
CA ASN A 230 -11.16 -19.20 1.65
C ASN A 230 -10.98 -19.50 0.16
N PHE A 231 -11.26 -18.55 -0.72
CA PHE A 231 -10.99 -18.69 -2.15
C PHE A 231 -9.48 -18.88 -2.41
N LEU A 232 -8.63 -18.00 -1.91
CA LEU A 232 -7.19 -18.02 -2.15
C LEU A 232 -6.49 -19.25 -1.54
N THR A 233 -6.93 -19.71 -0.36
CA THR A 233 -6.30 -20.82 0.37
C THR A 233 -6.98 -22.17 0.18
N SER A 234 -8.02 -22.24 -0.63
CA SER A 234 -8.72 -23.50 -0.93
C SER A 234 -7.76 -24.57 -1.48
N PRO A 235 -8.03 -25.85 -1.29
CA PRO A 235 -7.18 -26.94 -1.79
C PRO A 235 -6.82 -26.81 -3.27
N ASN A 236 -7.75 -26.31 -4.08
CA ASN A 236 -7.58 -26.16 -5.53
C ASN A 236 -6.70 -24.93 -5.87
N ASN A 237 -6.80 -23.85 -5.10
CA ASN A 237 -6.20 -22.56 -5.42
C ASN A 237 -4.87 -22.28 -4.71
N LYS A 238 -4.63 -22.87 -3.53
CA LYS A 238 -3.41 -22.61 -2.71
C LYS A 238 -2.08 -22.80 -3.42
N LYS A 239 -2.05 -23.57 -4.50
CA LYS A 239 -0.85 -23.77 -5.31
C LYS A 239 -0.51 -22.57 -6.19
N TYR A 240 -1.49 -21.70 -6.46
CA TYR A 240 -1.37 -20.52 -7.31
C TYR A 240 -1.19 -19.22 -6.51
N PHE A 241 -1.55 -19.23 -5.22
CA PHE A 241 -1.51 -18.04 -4.39
C PHE A 241 -0.60 -18.19 -3.18
N THR A 242 0.13 -17.12 -2.88
CA THR A 242 0.77 -16.89 -1.58
C THR A 242 0.03 -15.76 -0.90
N VAL A 243 -0.40 -15.97 0.34
CA VAL A 243 -1.19 -14.98 1.08
C VAL A 243 -0.41 -14.52 2.30
N GLY A 244 -0.37 -13.20 2.52
CA GLY A 244 0.24 -12.58 3.70
C GLY A 244 -0.64 -11.49 4.29
N ILE A 245 -0.48 -11.24 5.59
CA ILE A 245 -1.09 -10.10 6.30
C ILE A 245 0.05 -9.33 6.93
N LEU A 246 0.26 -8.08 6.50
CA LEU A 246 1.41 -7.26 6.85
C LEU A 246 0.94 -5.89 7.37
N PRO A 247 0.73 -5.73 8.68
CA PRO A 247 0.41 -4.43 9.27
C PRO A 247 1.55 -3.44 9.09
N VAL A 248 1.20 -2.18 8.73
CA VAL A 248 2.16 -1.10 8.54
C VAL A 248 1.77 0.15 9.34
N ILE A 249 2.79 0.89 9.75
CA ILE A 249 2.70 2.20 10.40
C ILE A 249 3.06 3.23 9.33
N THR A 250 2.08 4.03 8.93
CA THR A 250 2.23 4.89 7.77
C THR A 250 2.95 6.20 8.09
N LEU A 251 2.66 6.81 9.24
CA LEU A 251 3.17 8.11 9.65
C LEU A 251 4.10 8.02 10.87
N GLY A 252 3.81 7.12 11.79
CA GLY A 252 4.59 6.89 13.00
C GLY A 252 4.20 7.78 14.17
N GLY A 253 4.30 9.08 14.02
CA GLY A 253 4.05 10.06 15.10
C GLY A 253 2.64 10.61 15.22
N ILE A 254 1.70 10.10 14.41
CA ILE A 254 0.29 10.52 14.40
C ILE A 254 -0.59 9.29 14.54
N GLU A 255 -1.55 9.33 15.45
CA GLU A 255 -2.48 8.21 15.66
C GLU A 255 -3.94 8.68 15.60
N PHE A 256 -4.85 7.73 15.40
CA PHE A 256 -6.28 7.99 15.49
C PHE A 256 -6.67 8.39 16.91
N ASP A 257 -7.47 9.45 17.03
CA ASP A 257 -8.03 9.94 18.30
C ASP A 257 -9.48 9.48 18.44
N GLU A 258 -10.39 10.10 17.71
CA GLU A 258 -11.82 9.80 17.83
C GLU A 258 -12.61 10.04 16.54
N PHE A 259 -13.85 9.58 16.55
CA PHE A 259 -14.86 9.94 15.56
C PHE A 259 -15.76 11.05 16.11
N THR A 260 -15.75 12.21 15.46
CA THR A 260 -16.59 13.38 15.79
C THR A 260 -17.91 13.38 15.02
N ILE A 261 -18.62 12.27 15.04
CA ILE A 261 -19.85 12.10 14.28
C ILE A 261 -21.06 12.00 15.23
N ASP A 262 -22.12 12.73 14.92
CA ASP A 262 -23.39 12.58 15.60
C ASP A 262 -24.05 11.24 15.26
N ASN A 263 -24.78 10.68 16.21
CA ASN A 263 -25.49 9.43 16.03
C ASN A 263 -26.46 9.52 14.84
N GLY A 264 -26.34 8.56 13.92
CA GLY A 264 -27.21 8.43 12.77
C GLY A 264 -26.75 9.14 11.49
N LYS A 265 -25.69 9.94 11.54
CA LYS A 265 -25.08 10.54 10.34
C LYS A 265 -24.10 9.57 9.67
N GLU A 266 -23.84 9.81 8.38
CA GLU A 266 -22.82 9.07 7.63
C GLU A 266 -21.43 9.54 8.06
N LEU A 267 -20.50 8.58 8.25
CA LEU A 267 -19.10 8.90 8.55
C LEU A 267 -18.44 9.48 7.29
N LEU A 268 -18.01 10.73 7.39
CA LEU A 268 -17.14 11.39 6.41
C LEU A 268 -15.71 11.47 6.95
N THR A 269 -14.76 11.74 6.09
CA THR A 269 -13.33 11.80 6.47
C THR A 269 -13.06 12.92 7.48
N GLU A 270 -13.77 14.03 7.40
CA GLU A 270 -13.68 15.15 8.32
C GLU A 270 -14.15 14.82 9.75
N HIS A 271 -14.88 13.72 9.91
CA HIS A 271 -15.30 13.22 11.21
C HIS A 271 -14.25 12.28 11.87
N ILE A 272 -13.12 12.05 11.21
CA ILE A 272 -12.05 11.21 11.73
C ILE A 272 -10.94 12.14 12.22
N GLN A 273 -10.77 12.22 13.53
CA GLN A 273 -9.73 13.04 14.14
C GLN A 273 -8.50 12.21 14.47
N TYR A 274 -7.36 12.86 14.32
CA TYR A 274 -6.04 12.33 14.62
C TYR A 274 -5.32 13.28 15.57
N ARG A 275 -4.40 12.74 16.36
CA ARG A 275 -3.56 13.49 17.29
C ARG A 275 -2.09 13.12 17.14
N TYR A 276 -1.21 14.00 17.59
CA TYR A 276 0.20 13.68 17.67
C TYR A 276 0.49 12.81 18.88
N CYS A 277 1.08 11.63 18.66
CA CYS A 277 1.61 10.76 19.71
C CYS A 277 3.13 10.91 19.87
N GLU A 278 3.84 11.21 18.77
CA GLU A 278 5.25 11.59 18.75
C GLU A 278 5.41 12.78 17.79
N PRO A 279 5.20 14.03 18.26
CA PRO A 279 4.99 15.19 17.39
C PRO A 279 6.20 15.58 16.52
N ASP A 280 7.41 15.21 16.92
CA ASP A 280 8.64 15.55 16.18
C ASP A 280 9.12 14.40 15.28
N LYS A 281 8.33 13.34 15.12
CA LYS A 281 8.80 12.11 14.50
C LYS A 281 7.93 11.64 13.33
N PHE A 282 8.37 11.94 12.12
CA PHE A 282 7.91 11.21 10.93
C PHE A 282 8.71 9.91 10.81
N ALA A 283 8.17 8.83 11.31
CA ALA A 283 8.84 7.53 11.38
C ALA A 283 7.91 6.40 10.93
N PRO A 284 7.65 6.27 9.62
CA PRO A 284 6.92 5.12 9.10
C PRO A 284 7.68 3.83 9.41
N GLU A 285 6.97 2.80 9.87
CA GLU A 285 7.55 1.51 10.20
C GLU A 285 6.87 0.38 9.42
N PHE A 286 7.66 -0.63 9.07
CA PHE A 286 7.21 -1.81 8.34
C PHE A 286 6.65 -1.54 6.92
N CYS A 287 6.73 -0.32 6.42
CA CYS A 287 6.29 0.03 5.07
C CYS A 287 7.18 -0.61 3.98
N ASP A 288 8.38 -1.05 4.33
CA ASP A 288 9.31 -1.79 3.48
C ASP A 288 8.96 -3.29 3.34
N ARG A 289 8.16 -3.84 4.25
CA ARG A 289 7.84 -5.29 4.28
C ARG A 289 7.02 -5.80 3.10
N PRO A 290 6.09 -5.02 2.48
CA PRO A 290 5.34 -5.48 1.32
C PRO A 290 6.18 -5.64 0.05
N LEU A 291 7.44 -5.26 0.06
CA LEU A 291 8.42 -5.44 -1.02
C LEU A 291 9.37 -6.60 -0.74
#